data_8466ade06af6ec1f2e80da28f61f06e1
#
_entry.id   8466ade06af6ec1f2e80da28f61f06e1
#
_cell.length_a   1.000
_cell.length_b   1.000
_cell.length_c   1.000
_cell.angle_alpha   90.00
_cell.angle_beta   90.00
_cell.angle_gamma   90.00
#
_symmetry.space_group_name_H-M   'P 1'
#
loop_
_entity.id
_entity.type
_entity.pdbx_description
1 polymer ?
#
loop_
_entity_poly.entity_id
_entity_poly.type
_entity_poly.pdbx_seq_one_letter_code
_entity_poly.pdbx_strand_id
1 'polypeptide(L)'
;MVDSIAKMVPREIGITIDKALKMNPDLRAAYESDEQVRDLIDKSKRLEGLPRHASMHAAGVLISQKAVDEYVPLSVGSDGSVVAQFVMTTLEELGLLKMDFLGLRTLTVIHDAEELIRKHTPEFSIEAIDYSDKAVYDLIGTGKCDGIFQLESAGMKSFMKELKPQNIEDLIAGISLYRPGPMDFIPQYIKGK
;
A
#
# COMPACT_ATOMS: atom_id res chain seq x y z
N MET A 1 -13.41 19.26 -17.65
CA MET A 1 -12.35 20.18 -17.23
C MET A 1 -11.67 19.71 -15.94
N VAL A 2 -12.33 19.66 -14.76
CA VAL A 2 -11.69 19.31 -13.46
C VAL A 2 -10.92 18.01 -13.53
N ASP A 3 -11.54 16.92 -14.03
CA ASP A 3 -10.87 15.60 -14.13
C ASP A 3 -9.65 15.59 -15.07
N SER A 4 -9.67 16.40 -16.13
CA SER A 4 -8.51 16.49 -17.03
C SER A 4 -7.34 17.19 -16.35
N ILE A 5 -7.61 18.27 -15.59
CA ILE A 5 -6.58 18.96 -14.81
C ILE A 5 -6.03 18.08 -13.68
N ALA A 6 -6.90 17.38 -12.95
CA ALA A 6 -6.49 16.47 -11.89
C ALA A 6 -5.57 15.34 -12.39
N LYS A 7 -5.78 14.85 -13.62
CA LYS A 7 -4.92 13.82 -14.24
C LYS A 7 -3.55 14.35 -14.66
N MET A 8 -3.38 15.66 -14.81
CA MET A 8 -2.08 16.29 -15.09
C MET A 8 -1.18 16.39 -13.84
N VAL A 9 -1.75 16.25 -12.64
CA VAL A 9 -0.97 16.22 -11.40
C VAL A 9 -0.20 14.90 -11.33
N PRO A 10 1.14 14.91 -11.21
CA PRO A 10 1.94 13.69 -11.08
C PRO A 10 1.53 12.86 -9.87
N ARG A 11 1.58 11.52 -10.00
CA ARG A 11 1.24 10.59 -8.91
C ARG A 11 2.49 10.27 -8.07
N GLU A 12 2.96 11.25 -7.32
CA GLU A 12 4.10 11.10 -6.42
C GLU A 12 3.66 11.32 -4.97
N ILE A 13 4.27 10.58 -4.04
CA ILE A 13 3.98 10.74 -2.62
C ILE A 13 4.52 12.10 -2.15
N GLY A 14 3.67 12.88 -1.48
CA GLY A 14 4.04 14.22 -1.01
C GLY A 14 4.14 15.27 -2.12
N ILE A 15 3.55 15.00 -3.30
CA ILE A 15 3.39 16.01 -4.34
C ILE A 15 2.53 17.16 -3.82
N THR A 16 2.95 18.39 -4.09
CA THR A 16 2.14 19.58 -3.87
C THR A 16 1.75 20.19 -5.21
N ILE A 17 0.70 21.00 -5.24
CA ILE A 17 0.25 21.66 -6.47
C ILE A 17 1.37 22.53 -7.05
N ASP A 18 2.14 23.21 -6.20
CA ASP A 18 3.27 24.01 -6.65
C ASP A 18 4.41 23.17 -7.26
N LYS A 19 4.68 21.98 -6.71
CA LYS A 19 5.62 21.03 -7.32
C LYS A 19 5.06 20.50 -8.64
N ALA A 20 3.78 20.14 -8.68
CA ALA A 20 3.12 19.64 -9.89
C ALA A 20 3.20 20.66 -11.04
N LEU A 21 2.96 21.95 -10.77
CA LEU A 21 3.11 23.03 -11.75
C LEU A 21 4.54 23.20 -12.27
N LYS A 22 5.55 22.86 -11.45
CA LYS A 22 6.96 22.90 -11.88
C LYS A 22 7.33 21.67 -12.72
N MET A 23 6.77 20.51 -12.40
CA MET A 23 7.11 19.23 -13.01
C MET A 23 6.37 18.99 -14.34
N ASN A 24 5.10 19.41 -14.43
CA ASN A 24 4.29 19.19 -15.63
C ASN A 24 4.11 20.48 -16.43
N PRO A 25 4.76 20.59 -17.61
CA PRO A 25 4.65 21.78 -18.47
C PRO A 25 3.22 22.02 -18.97
N ASP A 26 2.44 20.96 -19.25
CA ASP A 26 1.08 21.10 -19.76
C ASP A 26 0.14 21.65 -18.68
N LEU A 27 0.30 21.19 -17.42
CA LEU A 27 -0.44 21.75 -16.29
C LEU A 27 -0.11 23.24 -16.08
N ARG A 28 1.17 23.60 -16.21
CA ARG A 28 1.60 24.99 -16.13
C ARG A 28 1.01 25.84 -17.26
N ALA A 29 1.08 25.36 -18.51
CA ALA A 29 0.54 26.08 -19.66
C ALA A 29 -0.98 26.29 -19.51
N ALA A 30 -1.72 25.27 -19.04
CA ALA A 30 -3.15 25.39 -18.75
C ALA A 30 -3.42 26.45 -17.66
N TYR A 31 -2.61 26.46 -16.59
CA TYR A 31 -2.72 27.43 -15.50
C TYR A 31 -2.44 28.87 -15.97
N GLU A 32 -1.49 29.05 -16.88
CA GLU A 32 -1.10 30.39 -17.40
C GLU A 32 -2.09 30.92 -18.45
N SER A 33 -2.68 30.04 -19.27
CA SER A 33 -3.50 30.43 -20.43
C SER A 33 -5.02 30.45 -20.19
N ASP A 34 -5.51 29.72 -19.19
CA ASP A 34 -6.95 29.59 -18.91
C ASP A 34 -7.30 30.11 -17.52
N GLU A 35 -8.15 31.17 -17.48
CA GLU A 35 -8.58 31.80 -16.24
C GLU A 35 -9.36 30.87 -15.32
N GLN A 36 -10.20 29.96 -15.88
CA GLN A 36 -10.97 29.01 -15.10
C GLN A 36 -10.05 27.94 -14.47
N VAL A 37 -9.03 27.51 -15.20
CA VAL A 37 -8.02 26.58 -14.67
C VAL A 37 -7.21 27.26 -13.58
N ARG A 38 -6.82 28.52 -13.77
CA ARG A 38 -6.12 29.30 -12.76
C ARG A 38 -6.92 29.42 -11.47
N ASP A 39 -8.18 29.84 -11.57
CA ASP A 39 -9.07 29.95 -10.41
C ASP A 39 -9.26 28.61 -9.68
N LEU A 40 -9.41 27.51 -10.43
CA LEU A 40 -9.49 26.16 -9.87
C LEU A 40 -8.23 25.80 -9.09
N ILE A 41 -7.06 26.00 -9.69
CA ILE A 41 -5.75 25.66 -9.08
C ILE A 41 -5.49 26.53 -7.84
N ASP A 42 -5.76 27.83 -7.90
CA ASP A 42 -5.54 28.75 -6.77
C ASP A 42 -6.47 28.43 -5.60
N LYS A 43 -7.72 28.05 -5.85
CA LYS A 43 -8.63 27.54 -4.82
C LYS A 43 -8.14 26.22 -4.25
N SER A 44 -7.65 25.32 -5.10
CA SER A 44 -7.11 24.02 -4.68
C SER A 44 -5.87 24.18 -3.78
N LYS A 45 -4.96 25.10 -4.09
CA LYS A 45 -3.80 25.42 -3.23
C LYS A 45 -4.21 25.87 -1.83
N ARG A 46 -5.30 26.61 -1.70
CA ARG A 46 -5.82 27.04 -0.39
C ARG A 46 -6.42 25.91 0.43
N LEU A 47 -6.84 24.82 -0.22
CA LEU A 47 -7.40 23.63 0.42
C LEU A 47 -6.35 22.53 0.62
N GLU A 48 -5.20 22.65 -0.02
CA GLU A 48 -4.13 21.67 0.05
C GLU A 48 -3.63 21.53 1.51
N GLY A 49 -3.47 20.29 1.97
CA GLY A 49 -3.03 19.98 3.32
C GLY A 49 -4.13 20.03 4.39
N LEU A 50 -5.34 20.45 4.06
CA LEU A 50 -6.45 20.43 5.01
C LEU A 50 -7.01 19.00 5.16
N PRO A 51 -7.41 18.58 6.37
CA PRO A 51 -8.10 17.31 6.56
C PRO A 51 -9.38 17.27 5.73
N ARG A 52 -9.59 16.20 4.98
CA ARG A 52 -10.76 16.03 4.11
C ARG A 52 -11.87 15.24 4.77
N HIS A 53 -11.54 14.15 5.44
CA HIS A 53 -12.47 13.26 6.13
C HIS A 53 -11.73 12.45 7.17
N ALA A 54 -12.46 11.96 8.17
CA ALA A 54 -11.98 10.93 9.08
C ALA A 54 -12.24 9.55 8.45
N SER A 55 -11.31 8.64 8.64
CA SER A 55 -11.48 7.23 8.27
C SER A 55 -11.08 6.35 9.45
N MET A 56 -11.69 5.17 9.53
CA MET A 56 -11.34 4.17 10.53
C MET A 56 -10.12 3.38 10.05
N HIS A 57 -9.22 3.06 10.98
CA HIS A 57 -8.11 2.16 10.69
C HIS A 57 -8.62 0.73 10.45
N ALA A 58 -8.09 0.03 9.44
CA ALA A 58 -8.60 -1.28 9.02
C ALA A 58 -8.44 -2.39 10.09
N ALA A 59 -7.42 -2.29 10.94
CA ALA A 59 -7.05 -3.35 11.88
C ALA A 59 -6.47 -2.85 13.22
N GLY A 60 -6.43 -1.53 13.43
CA GLY A 60 -5.90 -0.92 14.66
C GLY A 60 -6.93 -0.93 15.77
N VAL A 61 -6.54 -1.44 16.92
CA VAL A 61 -7.34 -1.48 18.15
C VAL A 61 -6.61 -0.72 19.24
N LEU A 62 -7.32 0.19 19.93
CA LEU A 62 -6.79 0.86 21.11
C LEU A 62 -6.95 -0.02 22.35
N ILE A 63 -5.90 -0.11 23.13
CA ILE A 63 -5.88 -0.78 24.43
C ILE A 63 -5.58 0.25 25.50
N SER A 64 -6.39 0.26 26.56
CA SER A 64 -6.29 1.16 27.69
C SER A 64 -6.56 0.43 28.99
N GLN A 65 -6.10 0.99 30.11
CA GLN A 65 -6.33 0.42 31.44
C GLN A 65 -7.77 0.64 31.93
N LYS A 66 -8.40 1.74 31.48
CA LYS A 66 -9.79 2.09 31.77
C LYS A 66 -10.58 2.19 30.47
N ALA A 67 -11.86 2.47 30.56
CA ALA A 67 -12.69 2.71 29.39
C ALA A 67 -12.12 3.85 28.54
N VAL A 68 -12.11 3.66 27.20
CA VAL A 68 -11.42 4.59 26.27
C VAL A 68 -12.03 5.98 26.31
N ASP A 69 -13.31 6.11 26.62
CA ASP A 69 -14.03 7.39 26.77
C ASP A 69 -13.57 8.22 27.98
N GLU A 70 -12.87 7.61 28.94
CA GLU A 70 -12.20 8.37 30.02
C GLU A 70 -10.93 9.10 29.52
N TYR A 71 -10.39 8.73 28.37
CA TYR A 71 -9.16 9.31 27.83
C TYR A 71 -9.42 10.21 26.62
N VAL A 72 -10.33 9.79 25.74
CA VAL A 72 -10.55 10.45 24.44
C VAL A 72 -12.03 10.44 24.06
N PRO A 73 -12.52 11.48 23.34
CA PRO A 73 -13.87 11.46 22.81
C PRO A 73 -14.01 10.34 21.76
N LEU A 74 -15.19 9.72 21.73
CA LEU A 74 -15.53 8.66 20.81
C LEU A 74 -16.51 9.15 19.75
N SER A 75 -16.54 8.46 18.63
CA SER A 75 -17.53 8.62 17.57
C SER A 75 -17.97 7.27 17.05
N VAL A 76 -19.02 7.26 16.24
CA VAL A 76 -19.51 6.05 15.58
C VAL A 76 -19.03 6.07 14.13
N GLY A 77 -18.34 5.00 13.72
CA GLY A 77 -17.94 4.78 12.34
C GLY A 77 -19.12 4.50 11.40
N SER A 78 -18.88 4.50 10.12
CA SER A 78 -19.90 4.25 9.09
C SER A 78 -20.53 2.86 9.17
N ASP A 79 -19.84 1.91 9.78
CA ASP A 79 -20.27 0.52 10.00
C ASP A 79 -20.91 0.29 11.38
N GLY A 80 -21.10 1.38 12.18
CA GLY A 80 -21.63 1.30 13.52
C GLY A 80 -20.60 1.00 14.63
N SER A 81 -19.34 0.80 14.28
CA SER A 81 -18.26 0.58 15.25
C SER A 81 -17.95 1.86 16.05
N VAL A 82 -17.46 1.69 17.27
CA VAL A 82 -17.00 2.79 18.11
C VAL A 82 -15.54 3.08 17.80
N VAL A 83 -15.20 4.33 17.52
CA VAL A 83 -13.85 4.76 17.15
C VAL A 83 -13.41 5.98 17.95
N ALA A 84 -12.13 6.08 18.27
CA ALA A 84 -11.54 7.27 18.87
C ALA A 84 -11.45 8.41 17.83
N GLN A 85 -11.70 9.64 18.25
CA GLN A 85 -11.69 10.80 17.35
C GLN A 85 -10.28 11.34 17.06
N PHE A 86 -9.31 11.09 17.93
CA PHE A 86 -7.96 11.65 17.79
C PHE A 86 -7.09 10.85 16.82
N VAL A 87 -6.11 11.51 16.20
CA VAL A 87 -5.10 10.90 15.35
C VAL A 87 -4.12 10.06 16.18
N MET A 88 -3.45 9.11 15.54
CA MET A 88 -2.57 8.14 16.18
C MET A 88 -1.52 8.79 17.10
N THR A 89 -0.82 9.84 16.63
CA THR A 89 0.22 10.52 17.40
C THR A 89 -0.33 11.08 18.72
N THR A 90 -1.51 11.69 18.71
CA THR A 90 -2.16 12.22 19.93
C THR A 90 -2.58 11.09 20.88
N LEU A 91 -3.01 9.93 20.34
CA LEU A 91 -3.36 8.77 21.16
C LEU A 91 -2.13 8.19 21.88
N GLU A 92 -0.99 8.14 21.18
CA GLU A 92 0.29 7.72 21.76
C GLU A 92 0.78 8.70 22.84
N GLU A 93 0.67 10.01 22.62
CA GLU A 93 0.99 11.06 23.60
C GLU A 93 0.15 10.94 24.88
N LEU A 94 -1.09 10.48 24.75
CA LEU A 94 -1.99 10.20 25.89
C LEU A 94 -1.68 8.87 26.59
N GLY A 95 -0.67 8.13 26.12
CA GLY A 95 -0.26 6.86 26.71
C GLY A 95 -1.16 5.68 26.33
N LEU A 96 -1.96 5.79 25.28
CA LEU A 96 -2.78 4.70 24.77
C LEU A 96 -1.95 3.81 23.84
N LEU A 97 -2.11 2.49 23.99
CA LEU A 97 -1.45 1.52 23.14
C LEU A 97 -2.34 1.21 21.93
N LYS A 98 -1.84 1.44 20.72
CA LYS A 98 -2.46 0.98 19.49
C LYS A 98 -1.82 -0.33 19.05
N MET A 99 -2.61 -1.37 18.89
CA MET A 99 -2.17 -2.65 18.31
C MET A 99 -2.86 -2.88 16.97
N ASP A 100 -2.09 -3.28 15.98
CA ASP A 100 -2.58 -3.57 14.63
C ASP A 100 -2.69 -5.10 14.45
N PHE A 101 -3.92 -5.58 14.29
CA PHE A 101 -4.22 -6.99 14.05
C PHE A 101 -4.42 -7.23 12.56
N LEU A 102 -3.31 -7.31 11.83
CA LEU A 102 -3.33 -7.54 10.38
C LEU A 102 -3.30 -9.03 10.08
N GLY A 103 -4.31 -9.50 9.35
CA GLY A 103 -4.39 -10.85 8.84
C GLY A 103 -4.41 -10.87 7.31
N LEU A 104 -4.07 -12.02 6.73
CA LEU A 104 -4.11 -12.24 5.29
C LEU A 104 -5.16 -13.30 4.95
N ARG A 105 -6.20 -12.93 4.22
CA ARG A 105 -7.20 -13.88 3.71
C ARG A 105 -6.60 -14.98 2.84
N THR A 106 -5.50 -14.67 2.14
CA THR A 106 -4.76 -15.63 1.33
C THR A 106 -4.25 -16.81 2.16
N LEU A 107 -3.84 -16.59 3.41
CA LEU A 107 -3.43 -17.67 4.31
C LEU A 107 -4.60 -18.60 4.64
N THR A 108 -5.82 -18.10 4.79
CA THR A 108 -7.02 -18.92 4.96
C THR A 108 -7.27 -19.78 3.72
N VAL A 109 -7.16 -19.20 2.52
CA VAL A 109 -7.30 -19.94 1.26
C VAL A 109 -6.26 -21.06 1.14
N ILE A 110 -5.02 -20.78 1.53
CA ILE A 110 -3.95 -21.79 1.56
C ILE A 110 -4.25 -22.90 2.57
N HIS A 111 -4.68 -22.54 3.77
CA HIS A 111 -5.08 -23.51 4.80
C HIS A 111 -6.23 -24.40 4.32
N ASP A 112 -7.28 -23.81 3.76
CA ASP A 112 -8.44 -24.58 3.27
C ASP A 112 -8.04 -25.50 2.11
N ALA A 113 -7.13 -25.05 1.23
CA ALA A 113 -6.59 -25.89 0.15
C ALA A 113 -5.78 -27.07 0.71
N GLU A 114 -4.94 -26.84 1.72
CA GLU A 114 -4.20 -27.91 2.42
C GLU A 114 -5.15 -28.94 3.04
N GLU A 115 -6.18 -28.50 3.72
CA GLU A 115 -7.20 -29.37 4.31
C GLU A 115 -7.95 -30.23 3.24
N LEU A 116 -8.21 -29.64 2.08
CA LEU A 116 -8.82 -30.38 0.96
C LEU A 116 -7.89 -31.44 0.39
N ILE A 117 -6.59 -31.13 0.25
CA ILE A 117 -5.57 -32.07 -0.24
C ILE A 117 -5.39 -33.23 0.75
N ARG A 118 -5.36 -32.96 2.04
CA ARG A 118 -5.21 -33.97 3.11
C ARG A 118 -6.32 -35.03 3.13
N LYS A 119 -7.47 -34.75 2.55
CA LYS A 119 -8.52 -35.77 2.38
C LYS A 119 -8.09 -36.95 1.49
N HIS A 120 -7.13 -36.71 0.60
CA HIS A 120 -6.61 -37.72 -0.36
C HIS A 120 -5.12 -38.02 -0.10
N THR A 121 -4.39 -37.12 0.50
CA THR A 121 -2.96 -37.24 0.82
C THR A 121 -2.73 -36.73 2.25
N PRO A 122 -2.99 -37.56 3.25
CA PRO A 122 -3.02 -37.13 4.68
C PRO A 122 -1.70 -36.53 5.18
N GLU A 123 -0.56 -36.92 4.61
CA GLU A 123 0.78 -36.45 4.96
C GLU A 123 1.16 -35.12 4.28
N PHE A 124 0.32 -34.60 3.39
CA PHE A 124 0.63 -33.35 2.71
C PHE A 124 0.72 -32.19 3.70
N SER A 125 1.80 -31.41 3.61
CA SER A 125 1.98 -30.17 4.36
C SER A 125 2.61 -29.10 3.48
N ILE A 126 2.02 -27.90 3.53
CA ILE A 126 2.56 -26.71 2.88
C ILE A 126 3.95 -26.34 3.44
N GLU A 127 4.20 -26.62 4.72
CA GLU A 127 5.49 -26.37 5.36
C GLU A 127 6.62 -27.27 4.80
N ALA A 128 6.24 -28.39 4.18
CA ALA A 128 7.18 -29.33 3.56
C ALA A 128 7.48 -29.03 2.09
N ILE A 129 6.92 -27.95 1.51
CA ILE A 129 7.17 -27.57 0.13
C ILE A 129 8.65 -27.16 -0.06
N ASP A 130 9.27 -27.74 -1.08
CA ASP A 130 10.61 -27.35 -1.49
C ASP A 130 10.60 -26.02 -2.24
N TYR A 131 11.22 -25.00 -1.66
CA TYR A 131 11.37 -23.67 -2.28
C TYR A 131 12.57 -23.57 -3.25
N SER A 132 13.21 -24.67 -3.59
CA SER A 132 14.36 -24.69 -4.53
C SER A 132 13.96 -24.90 -6.00
N ASP A 133 12.66 -25.08 -6.31
CA ASP A 133 12.20 -25.31 -7.68
C ASP A 133 12.48 -24.10 -8.58
N LYS A 134 13.53 -24.23 -9.37
CA LYS A 134 13.96 -23.19 -10.31
C LYS A 134 12.90 -22.80 -11.35
N ALA A 135 12.03 -23.74 -11.76
CA ALA A 135 11.01 -23.44 -12.76
C ALA A 135 10.01 -22.38 -12.27
N VAL A 136 9.73 -22.33 -10.97
CA VAL A 136 8.87 -21.31 -10.35
C VAL A 136 9.51 -19.93 -10.47
N TYR A 137 10.79 -19.80 -10.15
CA TYR A 137 11.51 -18.51 -10.23
C TYR A 137 11.68 -18.06 -11.68
N ASP A 138 11.98 -18.97 -12.58
CA ASP A 138 12.05 -18.68 -14.01
C ASP A 138 10.71 -18.16 -14.54
N LEU A 139 9.57 -18.76 -14.15
CA LEU A 139 8.23 -18.28 -14.49
C LEU A 139 7.99 -16.85 -13.96
N ILE A 140 8.26 -16.61 -12.68
CA ILE A 140 8.10 -15.29 -12.04
C ILE A 140 8.99 -14.25 -12.74
N GLY A 141 10.23 -14.62 -13.09
CA GLY A 141 11.19 -13.79 -13.83
C GLY A 141 10.74 -13.42 -15.25
N THR A 142 9.77 -14.14 -15.83
CA THR A 142 9.14 -13.72 -17.10
C THR A 142 8.10 -12.61 -16.92
N GLY A 143 7.70 -12.32 -15.68
CA GLY A 143 6.61 -11.40 -15.35
C GLY A 143 5.20 -11.95 -15.62
N LYS A 144 5.06 -13.26 -15.90
CA LYS A 144 3.75 -13.93 -16.02
C LYS A 144 3.22 -14.28 -14.63
N CYS A 145 2.89 -13.24 -13.86
CA CYS A 145 2.49 -13.33 -12.44
C CYS A 145 0.99 -13.10 -12.23
N ASP A 146 0.15 -13.36 -13.23
CA ASP A 146 -1.30 -13.28 -13.07
C ASP A 146 -1.77 -14.38 -12.10
N GLY A 147 -2.58 -14.00 -11.11
CA GLY A 147 -3.04 -14.92 -10.06
C GLY A 147 -2.01 -15.22 -8.97
N ILE A 148 -0.80 -14.67 -9.02
CA ILE A 148 0.20 -14.82 -7.96
C ILE A 148 0.07 -13.63 -7.00
N PHE A 149 -0.37 -13.91 -5.78
CA PHE A 149 -0.59 -12.89 -4.75
C PHE A 149 0.58 -11.91 -4.63
N GLN A 150 0.28 -10.61 -4.56
CA GLN A 150 1.22 -9.48 -4.50
C GLN A 150 2.09 -9.26 -5.76
N LEU A 151 2.15 -10.19 -6.71
CA LEU A 151 2.98 -10.05 -7.92
C LEU A 151 2.18 -9.61 -9.16
N GLU A 152 0.86 -9.41 -9.05
CA GLU A 152 -0.05 -9.21 -10.18
C GLU A 152 -0.02 -7.80 -10.79
N SER A 153 0.42 -6.78 -10.05
CA SER A 153 0.41 -5.41 -10.55
C SER A 153 1.38 -5.22 -11.73
N ALA A 154 1.03 -4.36 -12.68
CA ALA A 154 1.88 -4.08 -13.83
C ALA A 154 3.31 -3.67 -13.43
N GLY A 155 3.44 -2.83 -12.38
CA GLY A 155 4.74 -2.41 -11.87
C GLY A 155 5.53 -3.57 -11.26
N MET A 156 4.88 -4.42 -10.45
CA MET A 156 5.54 -5.59 -9.86
C MET A 156 5.95 -6.61 -10.92
N LYS A 157 5.12 -6.86 -11.94
CA LYS A 157 5.48 -7.72 -13.08
C LYS A 157 6.71 -7.19 -13.83
N SER A 158 6.78 -5.88 -14.06
CA SER A 158 7.95 -5.24 -14.68
C SER A 158 9.18 -5.40 -13.79
N PHE A 159 9.04 -5.18 -12.50
CA PHE A 159 10.14 -5.35 -11.55
C PHE A 159 10.63 -6.81 -11.46
N MET A 160 9.74 -7.80 -11.45
CA MET A 160 10.13 -9.21 -11.44
C MET A 160 10.93 -9.61 -12.70
N LYS A 161 10.64 -9.01 -13.87
CA LYS A 161 11.44 -9.19 -15.10
C LYS A 161 12.87 -8.65 -14.97
N GLU A 162 13.05 -7.55 -14.23
CA GLU A 162 14.36 -6.97 -13.99
C GLU A 162 15.12 -7.73 -12.91
N LEU A 163 14.43 -8.08 -11.81
CA LEU A 163 15.00 -8.80 -10.67
C LEU A 163 15.45 -10.20 -11.04
N LYS A 164 14.69 -10.92 -11.89
CA LYS A 164 14.93 -12.32 -12.25
C LYS A 164 15.25 -13.18 -11.03
N PRO A 165 14.27 -13.38 -10.15
CA PRO A 165 14.50 -14.08 -8.88
C PRO A 165 15.02 -15.49 -9.14
N GLN A 166 15.92 -15.99 -8.28
CA GLN A 166 16.52 -17.33 -8.40
C GLN A 166 16.23 -18.20 -7.17
N ASN A 167 15.76 -17.58 -6.10
CA ASN A 167 15.48 -18.21 -4.81
C ASN A 167 14.40 -17.43 -4.06
N ILE A 168 13.98 -17.96 -2.91
CA ILE A 168 12.95 -17.34 -2.07
C ILE A 168 13.42 -16.00 -1.48
N GLU A 169 14.70 -15.86 -1.17
CA GLU A 169 15.29 -14.65 -0.61
C GLU A 169 15.17 -13.48 -1.60
N ASP A 170 15.34 -13.74 -2.89
CA ASP A 170 15.13 -12.73 -3.93
C ASP A 170 13.68 -12.25 -3.98
N LEU A 171 12.71 -13.15 -3.80
CA LEU A 171 11.29 -12.76 -3.74
C LEU A 171 10.98 -11.94 -2.50
N ILE A 172 11.50 -12.37 -1.32
CA ILE A 172 11.36 -11.63 -0.07
C ILE A 172 11.93 -10.22 -0.20
N ALA A 173 13.15 -10.11 -0.76
CA ALA A 173 13.79 -8.83 -1.01
C ALA A 173 12.98 -7.98 -2.01
N GLY A 174 12.50 -8.59 -3.10
CA GLY A 174 11.69 -7.92 -4.10
C GLY A 174 10.41 -7.31 -3.52
N ILE A 175 9.63 -8.09 -2.78
CA ILE A 175 8.40 -7.63 -2.13
C ILE A 175 8.70 -6.54 -1.09
N SER A 176 9.82 -6.66 -0.37
CA SER A 176 10.22 -5.70 0.66
C SER A 176 10.69 -4.37 0.07
N LEU A 177 11.41 -4.41 -1.05
CA LEU A 177 11.94 -3.23 -1.72
C LEU A 177 10.87 -2.48 -2.55
N TYR A 178 9.85 -3.20 -3.06
CA TYR A 178 8.81 -2.57 -3.89
C TYR A 178 7.79 -1.80 -3.03
N ARG A 179 8.27 -0.78 -2.33
CA ARG A 179 7.49 0.13 -1.47
C ARG A 179 8.02 1.55 -1.60
N PRO A 180 7.17 2.57 -1.38
CA PRO A 180 7.63 3.96 -1.32
C PRO A 180 8.77 4.11 -0.30
N GLY A 181 9.88 4.73 -0.72
CA GLY A 181 11.11 4.85 0.06
C GLY A 181 12.14 3.77 -0.33
N PRO A 182 11.97 2.49 0.05
CA PRO A 182 12.91 1.43 -0.32
C PRO A 182 13.10 1.19 -1.82
N MET A 183 12.13 1.59 -2.66
CA MET A 183 12.21 1.43 -4.13
C MET A 183 13.46 2.06 -4.75
N ASP A 184 14.00 3.11 -4.16
CA ASP A 184 15.20 3.79 -4.66
C ASP A 184 16.45 2.88 -4.59
N PHE A 185 16.43 1.85 -3.75
CA PHE A 185 17.51 0.87 -3.60
C PHE A 185 17.41 -0.33 -4.53
N ILE A 186 16.31 -0.48 -5.30
CA ILE A 186 16.13 -1.60 -6.25
C ILE A 186 17.28 -1.72 -7.24
N PRO A 187 17.76 -0.65 -7.92
CA PRO A 187 18.87 -0.76 -8.85
C PRO A 187 20.17 -1.25 -8.19
N GLN A 188 20.41 -0.83 -6.95
CA GLN A 188 21.58 -1.25 -6.19
C GLN A 188 21.49 -2.73 -5.83
N TYR A 189 20.31 -3.21 -5.40
CA TYR A 189 20.08 -4.62 -5.08
C TYR A 189 20.29 -5.51 -6.32
N ILE A 190 19.67 -5.16 -7.46
CA ILE A 190 19.82 -5.91 -8.72
C ILE A 190 21.28 -5.98 -9.18
N LYS A 191 22.02 -4.88 -9.01
CA LYS A 191 23.44 -4.82 -9.41
C LYS A 191 24.36 -5.64 -8.49
N GLY A 192 23.99 -5.80 -7.22
CA GLY A 192 24.78 -6.55 -6.23
C GLY A 192 24.49 -8.05 -6.21
N LYS A 193 23.43 -8.49 -6.87
CA LYS A 193 23.04 -9.88 -7.07
C LYS A 193 23.86 -10.56 -8.16
#